data_82e872bd4483915ae181b942e7379987
#
_entry.id   82e872bd4483915ae181b942e7379987
#
_cell.length_a   1.000
_cell.length_b   1.000
_cell.length_c   1.000
_cell.angle_alpha   90.00
_cell.angle_beta   90.00
_cell.angle_gamma   90.00
#
_symmetry.space_group_name_H-M   'P 1'
#
loop_
_entity.id
_entity.type
_entity.pdbx_description
1 polymer ?
#
loop_
_entity_poly.entity_id
_entity_poly.type
_entity_poly.pdbx_seq_one_letter_code
_entity_poly.pdbx_strand_id
1 'polypeptide(L)'
;MQNYVFMTDSDSDLPLELKQQYDIPVVYMPYSLDGKEYFDDLGQSLNHKSFYDKMRAGSQPTTSALNETVYMEYFEPILSSGRDLLFVAFSSQLSATIQAIYAAREELLKQYPERKFIVVDTLSISAPQTILVLKAHEMYRAGKPMEEVAQWLEDNKLRAQAWFTVDDLKYLQRGGRISATAAALGTLLDLKPILTETLEGKLAAAGKVRGRLKAMSYILEKAVENVADQKEAMGIILHADAMDDAQKLRQMLVEKLPEMDIRIYPVGPVIGTHAGPGTIAFCFLGKKREI
;
A
#
# COMPACT_ATOMS: atom_id res chain seq x y z
N MET A 1 28.03 0.45 -8.97
CA MET A 1 26.93 1.08 -8.20
C MET A 1 25.90 1.56 -9.21
N GLN A 2 24.61 1.42 -8.91
CA GLN A 2 23.55 1.99 -9.74
C GLN A 2 23.69 3.52 -9.80
N ASN A 3 23.47 4.11 -10.97
CA ASN A 3 23.53 5.57 -11.14
C ASN A 3 22.28 6.30 -10.66
N TYR A 4 21.33 5.57 -10.07
CA TYR A 4 20.09 6.12 -9.53
C TYR A 4 19.74 5.50 -8.18
N VAL A 5 18.87 6.17 -7.43
CA VAL A 5 18.25 5.66 -6.20
C VAL A 5 16.83 5.21 -6.51
N PHE A 6 16.49 4.02 -6.02
CA PHE A 6 15.12 3.49 -6.03
C PHE A 6 14.48 3.74 -4.68
N MET A 7 13.32 4.39 -4.61
CA MET A 7 12.71 4.87 -3.38
C MET A 7 11.17 4.76 -3.41
N THR A 8 10.54 4.63 -2.25
CA THR A 8 9.08 4.61 -2.09
C THR A 8 8.65 5.40 -0.84
N ASP A 9 7.37 5.36 -0.50
CA ASP A 9 6.77 5.92 0.71
C ASP A 9 6.25 4.84 1.67
N SER A 10 5.95 5.22 2.92
CA SER A 10 5.42 4.29 3.93
C SER A 10 3.97 3.89 3.71
N ASP A 11 3.23 4.59 2.83
CA ASP A 11 1.87 4.20 2.44
C ASP A 11 1.84 2.85 1.69
N SER A 12 3.01 2.36 1.26
CA SER A 12 3.19 1.01 0.73
C SER A 12 3.02 -0.10 1.78
N ASP A 13 3.04 0.21 3.08
CA ASP A 13 3.13 -0.79 4.15
C ASP A 13 4.33 -1.76 3.96
N LEU A 14 5.44 -1.27 3.37
CA LEU A 14 6.65 -2.07 3.21
C LEU A 14 7.15 -2.53 4.57
N PRO A 15 7.24 -3.86 4.84
CA PRO A 15 7.70 -4.34 6.13
C PRO A 15 9.11 -3.85 6.47
N LEU A 16 9.33 -3.45 7.73
CA LEU A 16 10.62 -2.94 8.20
C LEU A 16 11.79 -3.91 7.89
N GLU A 17 11.54 -5.21 8.05
CA GLU A 17 12.52 -6.25 7.76
C GLU A 17 12.93 -6.27 6.29
N LEU A 18 11.98 -6.09 5.36
CA LEU A 18 12.26 -6.03 3.93
C LEU A 18 12.93 -4.71 3.52
N LYS A 19 12.49 -3.58 4.12
CA LYS A 19 13.17 -2.30 3.97
C LYS A 19 14.65 -2.41 4.35
N GLN A 20 14.95 -3.01 5.49
CA GLN A 20 16.32 -3.19 5.98
C GLN A 20 17.11 -4.19 5.14
N GLN A 21 16.50 -5.34 4.81
CA GLN A 21 17.15 -6.39 4.02
C GLN A 21 17.58 -5.90 2.64
N TYR A 22 16.76 -5.06 2.02
CA TYR A 22 16.96 -4.59 0.65
C TYR A 22 17.50 -3.16 0.57
N ASP A 23 17.69 -2.49 1.71
CA ASP A 23 18.16 -1.10 1.81
C ASP A 23 17.33 -0.14 0.95
N ILE A 24 15.98 -0.26 1.04
CA ILE A 24 15.06 0.60 0.29
C ILE A 24 14.81 1.88 1.08
N PRO A 25 15.20 3.08 0.59
CA PRO A 25 14.81 4.34 1.19
C PRO A 25 13.30 4.55 1.15
N VAL A 26 12.73 5.04 2.26
CA VAL A 26 11.28 5.25 2.42
C VAL A 26 11.02 6.65 2.93
N VAL A 27 10.11 7.38 2.30
CA VAL A 27 9.53 8.62 2.83
C VAL A 27 8.48 8.26 3.86
N TYR A 28 8.62 8.72 5.08
CA TYR A 28 7.69 8.42 6.17
C TYR A 28 6.52 9.41 6.17
N MET A 29 5.30 8.87 6.06
CA MET A 29 4.09 9.67 6.01
C MET A 29 3.59 10.02 7.42
N PRO A 30 3.07 11.25 7.64
CA PRO A 30 2.62 11.68 8.94
C PRO A 30 1.20 11.23 9.28
N TYR A 31 0.97 10.97 10.56
CA TYR A 31 -0.37 10.79 11.14
C TYR A 31 -0.45 11.41 12.52
N SER A 32 -1.65 11.79 12.93
CA SER A 32 -1.92 12.32 14.27
C SER A 32 -2.75 11.32 15.07
N LEU A 33 -2.36 11.08 16.31
CA LEU A 33 -3.05 10.20 17.24
C LEU A 33 -3.11 10.87 18.62
N ASP A 34 -4.32 11.06 19.16
CA ASP A 34 -4.57 11.71 20.46
C ASP A 34 -3.89 13.11 20.56
N GLY A 35 -3.91 13.90 19.48
CA GLY A 35 -3.34 15.23 19.42
C GLY A 35 -1.81 15.29 19.30
N LYS A 36 -1.14 14.14 19.18
CA LYS A 36 0.30 14.05 18.93
C LYS A 36 0.56 13.59 17.49
N GLU A 37 1.51 14.27 16.84
CA GLU A 37 2.00 13.88 15.51
C GLU A 37 3.04 12.77 15.60
N TYR A 38 2.95 11.83 14.68
CA TYR A 38 3.86 10.71 14.46
C TYR A 38 4.16 10.58 12.97
N PHE A 39 5.24 9.89 12.66
CA PHE A 39 5.51 9.39 11.32
C PHE A 39 5.32 7.88 11.28
N ASP A 40 4.83 7.37 10.17
CA ASP A 40 4.77 5.94 9.91
C ASP A 40 6.18 5.42 9.57
N ASP A 41 6.93 5.17 10.61
CA ASP A 41 8.30 4.65 10.56
C ASP A 41 8.37 3.12 10.55
N LEU A 42 7.30 2.49 10.03
CA LEU A 42 7.13 1.04 9.92
C LEU A 42 7.13 0.33 11.30
N GLY A 43 6.55 0.99 12.29
CA GLY A 43 6.33 0.44 13.62
C GLY A 43 7.50 0.56 14.59
N GLN A 44 8.51 1.36 14.29
CA GLN A 44 9.68 1.54 15.15
C GLN A 44 9.38 2.41 16.39
N SER A 45 8.71 3.56 16.23
CA SER A 45 8.36 4.45 17.35
C SER A 45 7.07 4.03 18.06
N LEU A 46 6.06 3.59 17.31
CA LEU A 46 4.79 3.09 17.84
C LEU A 46 4.44 1.78 17.14
N ASN A 47 4.45 0.67 17.88
CA ASN A 47 4.11 -0.61 17.28
C ASN A 47 2.63 -0.66 16.87
N HIS A 48 2.36 -1.41 15.81
CA HIS A 48 1.04 -1.49 15.19
C HIS A 48 -0.07 -1.92 16.18
N LYS A 49 0.24 -2.88 17.06
CA LYS A 49 -0.75 -3.33 18.07
C LYS A 49 -1.19 -2.20 19.00
N SER A 50 -0.24 -1.42 19.53
CA SER A 50 -0.55 -0.28 20.41
C SER A 50 -1.38 0.79 19.68
N PHE A 51 -1.14 1.01 18.39
CA PHE A 51 -1.95 1.90 17.57
C PHE A 51 -3.40 1.41 17.48
N TYR A 52 -3.61 0.14 17.13
CA TYR A 52 -4.97 -0.41 17.02
C TYR A 52 -5.69 -0.57 18.36
N ASP A 53 -4.97 -0.84 19.46
CA ASP A 53 -5.56 -0.86 20.81
C ASP A 53 -6.13 0.52 21.17
N LYS A 54 -5.42 1.61 20.86
CA LYS A 54 -5.92 2.99 21.03
C LYS A 54 -7.15 3.26 20.17
N MET A 55 -7.17 2.84 18.91
CA MET A 55 -8.35 2.98 18.05
C MET A 55 -9.57 2.24 18.63
N ARG A 56 -9.40 1.03 19.15
CA ARG A 56 -10.48 0.27 19.83
C ARG A 56 -10.94 0.94 21.12
N ALA A 57 -10.04 1.64 21.81
CA ALA A 57 -10.36 2.44 23.00
C ALA A 57 -11.08 3.77 22.67
N GLY A 58 -11.26 4.08 21.37
CA GLY A 58 -12.00 5.25 20.92
C GLY A 58 -11.15 6.37 20.32
N SER A 59 -9.83 6.25 20.26
CA SER A 59 -8.98 7.22 19.59
C SER A 59 -9.32 7.31 18.11
N GLN A 60 -9.29 8.54 17.58
CA GLN A 60 -9.60 8.84 16.18
C GLN A 60 -8.38 9.46 15.49
N PRO A 61 -7.46 8.63 15.00
CA PRO A 61 -6.32 9.14 14.27
C PRO A 61 -6.74 9.84 12.98
N THR A 62 -5.87 10.73 12.50
CA THR A 62 -6.00 11.42 11.21
C THR A 62 -4.68 11.37 10.47
N THR A 63 -4.72 11.49 9.15
CA THR A 63 -3.51 11.56 8.31
C THR A 63 -3.42 12.91 7.63
N SER A 64 -2.22 13.33 7.31
CA SER A 64 -1.93 14.52 6.53
C SER A 64 -0.93 14.19 5.41
N ALA A 65 -1.03 14.94 4.30
CA ALA A 65 -0.03 14.86 3.24
C ALA A 65 1.22 15.66 3.61
N LEU A 66 2.38 15.20 3.15
CA LEU A 66 3.59 16.01 3.17
C LEU A 66 3.50 17.11 2.10
N ASN A 67 4.11 18.24 2.38
CA ASN A 67 4.21 19.35 1.43
C ASN A 67 5.49 19.21 0.55
N GLU A 68 5.57 20.05 -0.47
CA GLU A 68 6.71 20.13 -1.39
C GLU A 68 8.06 20.25 -0.69
N THR A 69 8.17 21.15 0.30
CA THR A 69 9.43 21.41 1.01
C THR A 69 9.97 20.16 1.69
N VAL A 70 9.11 19.41 2.36
CA VAL A 70 9.52 18.15 3.01
C VAL A 70 9.95 17.11 1.98
N TYR A 71 9.29 17.01 0.82
CA TYR A 71 9.74 16.12 -0.25
C TYR A 71 11.10 16.55 -0.82
N MET A 72 11.35 17.85 -0.94
CA MET A 72 12.66 18.36 -1.37
C MET A 72 13.76 17.92 -0.39
N GLU A 73 13.52 17.95 0.92
CA GLU A 73 14.48 17.48 1.94
C GLU A 73 14.88 16.01 1.74
N TYR A 74 13.94 15.16 1.26
CA TYR A 74 14.23 13.76 0.94
C TYR A 74 14.99 13.58 -0.38
N PHE A 75 14.67 14.38 -1.39
CA PHE A 75 15.11 14.12 -2.78
C PHE A 75 16.38 14.90 -3.15
N GLU A 76 16.56 16.11 -2.64
CA GLU A 76 17.71 16.96 -2.97
C GLU A 76 19.06 16.31 -2.65
N PRO A 77 19.27 15.64 -1.49
CA PRO A 77 20.54 14.98 -1.21
C PRO A 77 20.91 13.91 -2.23
N ILE A 78 19.92 13.29 -2.89
CA ILE A 78 20.12 12.28 -3.93
C ILE A 78 20.60 12.95 -5.21
N LEU A 79 19.86 13.95 -5.70
CA LEU A 79 20.17 14.61 -6.98
C LEU A 79 21.47 15.41 -6.89
N SER A 80 21.73 16.10 -5.77
CA SER A 80 22.98 16.84 -5.51
C SER A 80 24.20 15.92 -5.43
N SER A 81 24.02 14.65 -5.04
CA SER A 81 25.10 13.64 -5.06
C SER A 81 25.45 13.15 -6.46
N GLY A 82 24.78 13.65 -7.51
CA GLY A 82 24.99 13.26 -8.89
C GLY A 82 24.25 11.96 -9.29
N ARG A 83 23.30 11.48 -8.50
CA ARG A 83 22.47 10.30 -8.81
C ARG A 83 21.09 10.71 -9.26
N ASP A 84 20.49 9.91 -10.13
CA ASP A 84 19.11 10.05 -10.57
C ASP A 84 18.16 9.42 -9.52
N LEU A 85 16.84 9.64 -9.63
CA LEU A 85 15.86 9.13 -8.68
C LEU A 85 14.66 8.48 -9.39
N LEU A 86 14.33 7.26 -8.99
CA LEU A 86 13.07 6.60 -9.29
C LEU A 86 12.23 6.50 -8.02
N PHE A 87 11.12 7.20 -7.97
CA PHE A 87 10.18 7.21 -6.85
C PHE A 87 8.91 6.45 -7.21
N VAL A 88 8.61 5.39 -6.44
CA VAL A 88 7.42 4.56 -6.61
C VAL A 88 6.36 5.05 -5.62
N ALA A 89 5.37 5.78 -6.13
CA ALA A 89 4.42 6.55 -5.34
C ALA A 89 3.10 5.81 -5.11
N PHE A 90 2.49 6.10 -3.96
CA PHE A 90 1.10 5.79 -3.64
C PHE A 90 0.10 6.36 -4.66
N SER A 91 -1.09 5.75 -4.75
CA SER A 91 -2.14 6.16 -5.69
C SER A 91 -2.55 7.63 -5.57
N SER A 92 -2.46 8.35 -6.66
CA SER A 92 -2.93 9.75 -6.80
C SER A 92 -4.42 9.93 -6.55
N GLN A 93 -5.20 8.86 -6.59
CA GLN A 93 -6.65 8.90 -6.42
C GLN A 93 -7.09 8.78 -4.95
N LEU A 94 -6.18 8.41 -4.06
CA LEU A 94 -6.45 8.23 -2.63
C LEU A 94 -5.80 9.31 -1.77
N SER A 95 -4.79 10.02 -2.31
CA SER A 95 -4.11 11.13 -1.64
C SER A 95 -3.65 12.19 -2.64
N ALA A 96 -3.68 13.46 -2.24
CA ALA A 96 -3.10 14.56 -3.01
C ALA A 96 -1.55 14.62 -2.92
N THR A 97 -0.93 13.73 -2.19
CA THR A 97 0.51 13.65 -1.93
C THR A 97 1.36 13.72 -3.21
N ILE A 98 0.90 13.07 -4.28
CA ILE A 98 1.64 13.04 -5.56
C ILE A 98 1.81 14.44 -6.19
N GLN A 99 0.91 15.39 -5.91
CA GLN A 99 1.03 16.77 -6.41
C GLN A 99 2.24 17.47 -5.77
N ALA A 100 2.47 17.26 -4.48
CA ALA A 100 3.63 17.79 -3.77
C ALA A 100 4.94 17.13 -4.28
N ILE A 101 4.90 15.84 -4.61
CA ILE A 101 6.04 15.13 -5.20
C ILE A 101 6.38 15.72 -6.58
N TYR A 102 5.39 15.98 -7.44
CA TYR A 102 5.63 16.60 -8.75
C TYR A 102 6.15 18.04 -8.62
N ALA A 103 5.62 18.83 -7.67
CA ALA A 103 6.11 20.18 -7.42
C ALA A 103 7.59 20.16 -6.97
N ALA A 104 7.94 19.32 -6.01
CA ALA A 104 9.32 19.14 -5.55
C ALA A 104 10.25 18.67 -6.71
N ARG A 105 9.78 17.73 -7.53
CA ARG A 105 10.50 17.27 -8.72
C ARG A 105 10.78 18.40 -9.70
N GLU A 106 9.77 19.21 -10.03
CA GLU A 106 9.93 20.33 -10.97
C GLU A 106 10.96 21.36 -10.47
N GLU A 107 10.91 21.71 -9.19
CA GLU A 107 11.85 22.67 -8.60
C GLU A 107 13.27 22.10 -8.53
N LEU A 108 13.43 20.85 -8.16
CA LEU A 108 14.73 20.20 -8.12
C LEU A 108 15.36 20.02 -9.50
N LEU A 109 14.59 19.72 -10.53
CA LEU A 109 15.10 19.59 -11.90
C LEU A 109 15.50 20.94 -12.53
N LYS A 110 15.02 22.09 -12.00
CA LYS A 110 15.57 23.40 -12.38
C LYS A 110 16.97 23.61 -11.78
N GLN A 111 17.20 23.09 -10.56
CA GLN A 111 18.49 23.20 -9.86
C GLN A 111 19.51 22.17 -10.39
N TYR A 112 19.05 20.98 -10.76
CA TYR A 112 19.86 19.85 -11.23
C TYR A 112 19.41 19.36 -12.63
N PRO A 113 19.55 20.20 -13.69
CA PRO A 113 18.95 19.93 -15.00
C PRO A 113 19.55 18.72 -15.73
N GLU A 114 20.72 18.24 -15.32
CA GLU A 114 21.36 17.03 -15.87
C GLU A 114 20.89 15.75 -15.19
N ARG A 115 20.09 15.87 -14.12
CA ARG A 115 19.55 14.70 -13.40
C ARG A 115 18.21 14.26 -13.98
N LYS A 116 17.91 12.99 -13.77
CA LYS A 116 16.61 12.43 -14.09
C LYS A 116 15.88 12.09 -12.78
N PHE A 117 14.62 12.45 -12.74
CA PHE A 117 13.73 12.10 -11.65
C PHE A 117 12.42 11.55 -12.22
N ILE A 118 12.22 10.24 -12.13
CA ILE A 118 11.00 9.56 -12.56
C ILE A 118 10.12 9.28 -11.34
N VAL A 119 8.85 9.62 -11.44
CA VAL A 119 7.81 9.29 -10.47
C VAL A 119 6.82 8.36 -11.14
N VAL A 120 6.59 7.20 -10.55
CA VAL A 120 5.57 6.25 -11.01
C VAL A 120 4.41 6.26 -10.03
N ASP A 121 3.25 6.72 -10.49
CA ASP A 121 1.99 6.56 -9.79
C ASP A 121 1.52 5.11 -9.92
N THR A 122 1.58 4.36 -8.84
CA THR A 122 1.23 2.94 -8.86
C THR A 122 -0.26 2.69 -9.02
N LEU A 123 -1.13 3.70 -8.80
CA LEU A 123 -2.58 3.52 -8.68
C LEU A 123 -2.93 2.41 -7.67
N SER A 124 -2.06 2.21 -6.69
CA SER A 124 -2.14 1.17 -5.67
C SER A 124 -1.85 1.73 -4.29
N ILE A 125 -2.21 0.98 -3.28
CA ILE A 125 -2.08 1.32 -1.86
C ILE A 125 -1.55 0.10 -1.10
N SER A 126 -0.73 0.33 -0.05
CA SER A 126 -0.36 -0.74 0.88
C SER A 126 0.35 -1.91 0.19
N ALA A 127 0.02 -3.18 0.47
CA ALA A 127 0.74 -4.33 -0.07
C ALA A 127 0.72 -4.47 -1.61
N PRO A 128 -0.29 -4.09 -2.38
CA PRO A 128 -0.16 -4.03 -3.84
C PRO A 128 0.99 -3.13 -4.30
N GLN A 129 1.16 -1.96 -3.67
CA GLN A 129 2.31 -1.09 -3.92
C GLN A 129 3.62 -1.77 -3.48
N THR A 130 3.66 -2.39 -2.29
CA THR A 130 4.82 -3.16 -1.82
C THR A 130 5.22 -4.27 -2.80
N ILE A 131 4.27 -5.02 -3.35
CA ILE A 131 4.56 -6.08 -4.34
C ILE A 131 5.23 -5.48 -5.59
N LEU A 132 4.72 -4.36 -6.09
CA LEU A 132 5.33 -3.63 -7.21
C LEU A 132 6.73 -3.13 -6.86
N VAL A 133 6.90 -2.56 -5.67
CA VAL A 133 8.19 -2.09 -5.14
C VAL A 133 9.21 -3.22 -5.10
N LEU A 134 8.84 -4.38 -4.55
CA LEU A 134 9.76 -5.52 -4.41
C LEU A 134 10.15 -6.09 -5.78
N LYS A 135 9.20 -6.26 -6.70
CA LYS A 135 9.48 -6.75 -8.05
C LYS A 135 10.35 -5.77 -8.86
N ALA A 136 10.06 -4.49 -8.80
CA ALA A 136 10.88 -3.45 -9.44
C ALA A 136 12.27 -3.36 -8.79
N HIS A 137 12.37 -3.55 -7.49
CA HIS A 137 13.65 -3.57 -6.77
C HIS A 137 14.53 -4.79 -7.13
N GLU A 138 13.93 -5.96 -7.44
CA GLU A 138 14.68 -7.10 -8.01
C GLU A 138 15.38 -6.69 -9.32
N MET A 139 14.69 -5.96 -10.21
CA MET A 139 15.27 -5.44 -11.46
C MET A 139 16.36 -4.38 -11.19
N TYR A 140 16.10 -3.47 -10.23
CA TYR A 140 17.11 -2.49 -9.77
C TYR A 140 18.38 -3.20 -9.30
N ARG A 141 18.27 -4.22 -8.47
CA ARG A 141 19.43 -5.00 -7.98
C ARG A 141 20.14 -5.80 -9.09
N ALA A 142 19.39 -6.21 -10.11
CA ALA A 142 19.96 -6.87 -11.29
C ALA A 142 20.69 -5.89 -12.24
N GLY A 143 20.77 -4.60 -11.89
CA GLY A 143 21.49 -3.60 -12.69
C GLY A 143 20.71 -3.01 -13.85
N LYS A 144 19.39 -3.18 -13.90
CA LYS A 144 18.56 -2.65 -14.97
C LYS A 144 18.55 -1.11 -14.99
N PRO A 145 18.52 -0.47 -16.19
CA PRO A 145 18.35 0.97 -16.31
C PRO A 145 17.08 1.46 -15.65
N MET A 146 17.11 2.71 -15.15
CA MET A 146 15.97 3.32 -14.44
C MET A 146 14.71 3.35 -15.32
N GLU A 147 14.85 3.67 -16.59
CA GLU A 147 13.75 3.75 -17.55
C GLU A 147 13.10 2.36 -17.78
N GLU A 148 13.89 1.29 -17.80
CA GLU A 148 13.37 -0.08 -17.93
C GLU A 148 12.56 -0.49 -16.70
N VAL A 149 13.04 -0.15 -15.50
CA VAL A 149 12.34 -0.42 -14.24
C VAL A 149 11.06 0.40 -14.14
N ALA A 150 11.10 1.69 -14.50
CA ALA A 150 9.93 2.57 -14.53
C ALA A 150 8.89 2.07 -15.54
N GLN A 151 9.30 1.66 -16.74
CA GLN A 151 8.40 1.11 -17.76
C GLN A 151 7.75 -0.18 -17.29
N TRP A 152 8.52 -1.08 -16.64
CA TRP A 152 7.94 -2.30 -16.07
C TRP A 152 6.85 -1.99 -15.04
N LEU A 153 7.07 -1.00 -14.16
CA LEU A 153 6.08 -0.55 -13.18
C LEU A 153 4.81 -0.04 -13.87
N GLU A 154 4.94 0.82 -14.90
CA GLU A 154 3.82 1.34 -15.68
C GLU A 154 3.00 0.22 -16.35
N ASP A 155 3.67 -0.77 -16.94
CA ASP A 155 3.03 -1.88 -17.63
C ASP A 155 2.32 -2.87 -16.68
N ASN A 156 2.79 -2.95 -15.42
CA ASN A 156 2.32 -3.96 -14.46
C ASN A 156 1.51 -3.40 -13.28
N LYS A 157 1.45 -2.08 -13.06
CA LYS A 157 0.78 -1.48 -11.90
C LYS A 157 -0.69 -1.92 -11.74
N LEU A 158 -1.42 -2.09 -12.83
CA LEU A 158 -2.81 -2.56 -12.78
C LEU A 158 -2.94 -4.09 -12.61
N ARG A 159 -1.84 -4.82 -12.53
CA ARG A 159 -1.83 -6.25 -12.20
C ARG A 159 -1.69 -6.51 -10.70
N ALA A 160 -1.24 -5.51 -9.93
CA ALA A 160 -1.27 -5.57 -8.47
C ALA A 160 -2.72 -5.42 -8.00
N GLN A 161 -3.21 -6.36 -7.20
CA GLN A 161 -4.59 -6.43 -6.75
C GLN A 161 -4.67 -6.51 -5.24
N ALA A 162 -5.69 -5.88 -4.66
CA ALA A 162 -6.12 -6.08 -3.29
C ALA A 162 -7.59 -6.50 -3.24
N TRP A 163 -7.88 -7.57 -2.51
CA TRP A 163 -9.23 -7.96 -2.12
C TRP A 163 -9.30 -7.99 -0.60
N PHE A 164 -10.19 -7.18 -0.02
CA PHE A 164 -10.19 -6.99 1.42
C PHE A 164 -11.58 -6.79 2.00
N THR A 165 -11.67 -6.95 3.30
CA THR A 165 -12.85 -6.63 4.10
C THR A 165 -12.44 -5.85 5.33
N VAL A 166 -13.30 -4.96 5.78
CA VAL A 166 -13.16 -4.17 6.99
C VAL A 166 -14.26 -4.54 7.99
N ASP A 167 -14.01 -4.32 9.28
CA ASP A 167 -15.04 -4.55 10.29
C ASP A 167 -16.09 -3.44 10.28
N ASP A 168 -15.69 -2.21 9.99
CA ASP A 168 -16.56 -1.05 10.00
C ASP A 168 -16.16 -0.04 8.91
N LEU A 169 -17.05 0.19 7.96
CA LEU A 169 -16.86 1.14 6.86
C LEU A 169 -16.75 2.62 7.31
N LYS A 170 -17.11 2.91 8.56
CA LYS A 170 -17.04 4.29 9.09
C LYS A 170 -15.65 4.90 9.02
N TYR A 171 -14.60 4.08 9.14
CA TYR A 171 -13.21 4.55 9.06
C TYR A 171 -12.89 5.06 7.65
N LEU A 172 -13.20 4.26 6.61
CA LEU A 172 -13.03 4.64 5.21
C LEU A 172 -13.91 5.85 4.82
N GLN A 173 -15.14 5.88 5.33
CA GLN A 173 -16.08 6.99 5.09
C GLN A 173 -15.60 8.29 5.74
N ARG A 174 -15.19 8.24 7.01
CA ARG A 174 -14.64 9.39 7.75
C ARG A 174 -13.39 9.94 7.06
N GLY A 175 -12.55 9.06 6.57
CA GLY A 175 -11.36 9.43 5.81
C GLY A 175 -11.64 9.93 4.39
N GLY A 176 -12.86 9.79 3.88
CA GLY A 176 -13.23 10.18 2.51
C GLY A 176 -12.69 9.24 1.42
N ARG A 177 -12.25 8.02 1.74
CA ARG A 177 -11.71 7.04 0.79
C ARG A 177 -12.76 6.12 0.23
N ILE A 178 -13.99 6.18 0.75
CA ILE A 178 -15.17 5.57 0.15
C ILE A 178 -16.34 6.56 0.24
N SER A 179 -17.24 6.54 -0.75
CA SER A 179 -18.41 7.42 -0.74
C SER A 179 -19.42 7.03 0.36
N ALA A 180 -20.19 8.00 0.84
CA ALA A 180 -21.25 7.75 1.81
C ALA A 180 -22.29 6.73 1.31
N THR A 181 -22.59 6.72 0.02
CA THR A 181 -23.51 5.76 -0.62
C THR A 181 -22.95 4.33 -0.57
N ALA A 182 -21.66 4.15 -0.82
CA ALA A 182 -21.02 2.84 -0.71
C ALA A 182 -20.91 2.39 0.76
N ALA A 183 -20.67 3.31 1.70
CA ALA A 183 -20.61 3.01 3.13
C ALA A 183 -21.97 2.62 3.72
N ALA A 184 -23.07 3.17 3.22
CA ALA A 184 -24.44 2.84 3.66
C ALA A 184 -24.81 1.36 3.42
N LEU A 185 -24.11 0.66 2.52
CA LEU A 185 -24.32 -0.77 2.25
C LEU A 185 -23.85 -1.68 3.41
N GLY A 186 -23.02 -1.19 4.34
CA GLY A 186 -22.41 -1.98 5.41
C GLY A 186 -23.04 -1.86 6.80
N THR A 187 -24.11 -1.08 6.99
CA THR A 187 -24.69 -0.79 8.32
C THR A 187 -25.61 -1.89 8.88
N LEU A 188 -25.84 -2.98 8.18
CA LEU A 188 -26.64 -4.10 8.67
C LEU A 188 -25.74 -5.08 9.48
N LEU A 189 -26.26 -5.51 10.62
CA LEU A 189 -25.59 -6.43 11.53
C LEU A 189 -25.03 -7.65 10.78
N ASP A 190 -23.75 -7.95 11.03
CA ASP A 190 -23.02 -9.11 10.46
C ASP A 190 -22.77 -9.08 8.92
N LEU A 191 -23.09 -8.00 8.21
CA LEU A 191 -22.69 -7.85 6.82
C LEU A 191 -21.26 -7.32 6.72
N LYS A 192 -20.40 -8.09 6.02
CA LYS A 192 -19.01 -7.72 5.73
C LYS A 192 -18.91 -7.22 4.28
N PRO A 193 -18.43 -5.99 4.08
CA PRO A 193 -18.17 -5.48 2.73
C PRO A 193 -16.98 -6.21 2.12
N ILE A 194 -17.00 -6.43 0.83
CA ILE A 194 -15.87 -6.84 0.03
C ILE A 194 -15.43 -5.63 -0.80
N LEU A 195 -14.19 -5.28 -0.67
CA LEU A 195 -13.61 -4.08 -1.26
C LEU A 195 -12.42 -4.46 -2.14
N THR A 196 -12.15 -3.64 -3.15
CA THR A 196 -11.01 -3.78 -4.06
C THR A 196 -10.55 -2.42 -4.57
N GLU A 197 -9.42 -2.38 -5.26
CA GLU A 197 -8.93 -1.21 -5.99
C GLU A 197 -9.46 -1.20 -7.41
N THR A 198 -9.85 -0.02 -7.91
CA THR A 198 -10.31 0.17 -9.28
C THR A 198 -9.16 0.36 -10.27
N LEU A 199 -9.47 0.35 -11.57
CA LEU A 199 -8.52 0.69 -12.65
C LEU A 199 -7.91 2.10 -12.48
N GLU A 200 -8.69 3.04 -11.94
CA GLU A 200 -8.25 4.41 -11.69
C GLU A 200 -7.42 4.53 -10.40
N GLY A 201 -7.33 3.49 -9.57
CA GLY A 201 -6.61 3.53 -8.29
C GLY A 201 -7.45 4.04 -7.12
N LYS A 202 -8.78 3.96 -7.20
CA LYS A 202 -9.72 4.25 -6.10
C LYS A 202 -10.13 2.96 -5.39
N LEU A 203 -10.74 3.10 -4.21
CA LEU A 203 -11.40 1.98 -3.55
C LEU A 203 -12.85 1.86 -3.99
N ALA A 204 -13.30 0.62 -4.25
CA ALA A 204 -14.67 0.30 -4.59
C ALA A 204 -15.23 -0.88 -3.79
N ALA A 205 -16.53 -0.87 -3.56
CA ALA A 205 -17.25 -2.00 -3.03
C ALA A 205 -17.55 -2.99 -4.17
N ALA A 206 -16.96 -4.19 -4.09
CA ALA A 206 -17.17 -5.26 -5.05
C ALA A 206 -18.29 -6.23 -4.65
N GLY A 207 -18.74 -6.16 -3.39
CA GLY A 207 -19.82 -7.01 -2.89
C GLY A 207 -20.02 -6.89 -1.38
N LYS A 208 -20.90 -7.73 -0.87
CA LYS A 208 -21.13 -7.90 0.56
C LYS A 208 -21.55 -9.33 0.85
N VAL A 209 -21.10 -9.87 1.98
CA VAL A 209 -21.43 -11.22 2.43
C VAL A 209 -21.74 -11.21 3.92
N ARG A 210 -22.44 -12.25 4.40
CA ARG A 210 -22.74 -12.36 5.82
C ARG A 210 -21.67 -13.19 6.54
N GLY A 211 -21.02 -12.58 7.51
CA GLY A 211 -20.04 -13.22 8.40
C GLY A 211 -18.61 -13.20 7.85
N ARG A 212 -17.68 -13.20 8.79
CA ARG A 212 -16.24 -13.06 8.57
C ARG A 212 -15.66 -14.17 7.68
N LEU A 213 -16.06 -15.44 7.95
CA LEU A 213 -15.56 -16.57 7.20
C LEU A 213 -15.96 -16.50 5.72
N LYS A 214 -17.19 -16.07 5.42
CA LYS A 214 -17.64 -15.90 4.03
C LYS A 214 -16.89 -14.77 3.33
N ALA A 215 -16.52 -13.71 4.07
CA ALA A 215 -15.68 -12.67 3.49
C ALA A 215 -14.29 -13.19 3.11
N MET A 216 -13.66 -13.99 3.97
CA MET A 216 -12.38 -14.64 3.65
C MET A 216 -12.51 -15.63 2.48
N SER A 217 -13.61 -16.41 2.40
CA SER A 217 -13.86 -17.29 1.26
C SER A 217 -14.00 -16.53 -0.05
N TYR A 218 -14.68 -15.37 -0.03
CA TYR A 218 -14.80 -14.52 -1.22
C TYR A 218 -13.43 -13.99 -1.67
N ILE A 219 -12.60 -13.52 -0.71
CA ILE A 219 -11.23 -13.08 -0.99
C ILE A 219 -10.41 -14.21 -1.62
N LEU A 220 -10.51 -15.43 -1.08
CA LEU A 220 -9.87 -16.63 -1.65
C LEU A 220 -10.35 -16.93 -3.08
N GLU A 221 -11.66 -16.88 -3.33
CA GLU A 221 -12.22 -17.09 -4.67
C GLU A 221 -11.63 -16.11 -5.68
N LYS A 222 -11.56 -14.81 -5.30
CA LYS A 222 -10.96 -13.77 -6.14
C LYS A 222 -9.46 -13.98 -6.36
N ALA A 223 -8.75 -14.46 -5.38
CA ALA A 223 -7.34 -14.81 -5.53
C ALA A 223 -7.17 -15.95 -6.56
N VAL A 224 -7.92 -17.04 -6.41
CA VAL A 224 -7.85 -18.20 -7.32
C VAL A 224 -8.23 -17.83 -8.76
N GLU A 225 -9.23 -16.95 -8.94
CA GLU A 225 -9.67 -16.48 -10.27
C GLU A 225 -8.60 -15.62 -10.96
N ASN A 226 -7.82 -14.84 -10.19
CA ASN A 226 -6.97 -13.76 -10.71
C ASN A 226 -5.47 -14.01 -10.63
N VAL A 227 -4.98 -14.94 -9.81
CA VAL A 227 -3.57 -15.35 -9.82
C VAL A 227 -3.27 -16.02 -11.15
N ALA A 228 -2.34 -15.46 -11.93
CA ALA A 228 -1.99 -15.95 -13.25
C ALA A 228 -0.95 -17.08 -13.20
N ASP A 229 0.07 -16.91 -12.36
CA ASP A 229 1.12 -17.91 -12.11
C ASP A 229 1.47 -17.90 -10.62
N GLN A 230 1.31 -19.02 -9.95
CA GLN A 230 1.54 -19.14 -8.51
C GLN A 230 3.03 -19.05 -8.15
N LYS A 231 3.93 -19.52 -9.00
CA LYS A 231 5.38 -19.53 -8.73
C LYS A 231 6.01 -18.15 -8.85
N GLU A 232 5.48 -17.34 -9.76
CA GLU A 232 5.96 -15.98 -9.98
C GLU A 232 5.24 -14.95 -9.10
N ALA A 233 4.04 -15.28 -8.63
CA ALA A 233 3.23 -14.39 -7.83
C ALA A 233 3.67 -14.43 -6.36
N MET A 234 3.89 -13.23 -5.80
CA MET A 234 4.00 -13.02 -4.36
C MET A 234 2.61 -12.69 -3.81
N GLY A 235 2.22 -13.35 -2.72
CA GLY A 235 0.99 -13.04 -1.99
C GLY A 235 1.31 -12.41 -0.64
N ILE A 236 0.62 -11.32 -0.31
CA ILE A 236 0.71 -10.67 1.00
C ILE A 236 -0.68 -10.63 1.62
N ILE A 237 -0.82 -11.22 2.80
CA ILE A 237 -1.97 -11.03 3.66
C ILE A 237 -1.65 -9.85 4.57
N LEU A 238 -2.49 -8.82 4.53
CA LEU A 238 -2.44 -7.70 5.46
C LEU A 238 -3.50 -7.84 6.53
N HIS A 239 -3.17 -7.45 7.77
CA HIS A 239 -4.14 -7.42 8.85
C HIS A 239 -3.95 -6.20 9.77
N ALA A 240 -5.08 -5.61 10.18
CA ALA A 240 -5.13 -4.53 11.17
C ALA A 240 -5.46 -5.13 12.55
N ASP A 241 -4.44 -5.66 13.22
CA ASP A 241 -4.55 -6.37 14.52
C ASP A 241 -5.61 -7.50 14.50
N ALA A 242 -5.57 -8.35 13.46
CA ALA A 242 -6.44 -9.50 13.23
C ALA A 242 -5.62 -10.74 12.81
N MET A 243 -4.59 -11.09 13.61
CA MET A 243 -3.62 -12.14 13.27
C MET A 243 -4.28 -13.52 13.14
N ASP A 244 -5.26 -13.86 13.99
CA ASP A 244 -5.95 -15.16 13.92
C ASP A 244 -6.70 -15.33 12.60
N ASP A 245 -7.36 -14.28 12.11
CA ASP A 245 -8.02 -14.26 10.80
C ASP A 245 -6.99 -14.34 9.67
N ALA A 246 -5.85 -13.65 9.80
CA ALA A 246 -4.78 -13.69 8.82
C ALA A 246 -4.18 -15.09 8.68
N GLN A 247 -3.95 -15.78 9.80
CA GLN A 247 -3.47 -17.16 9.80
C GLN A 247 -4.50 -18.11 9.17
N LYS A 248 -5.78 -17.94 9.50
CA LYS A 248 -6.87 -18.72 8.92
C LYS A 248 -6.99 -18.50 7.40
N LEU A 249 -6.93 -17.24 6.96
CA LEU A 249 -6.94 -16.91 5.53
C LEU A 249 -5.71 -17.51 4.82
N ARG A 250 -4.52 -17.44 5.44
CA ARG A 250 -3.31 -18.06 4.90
C ARG A 250 -3.47 -19.57 4.72
N GLN A 251 -4.04 -20.26 5.71
CA GLN A 251 -4.30 -21.71 5.60
C GLN A 251 -5.20 -22.01 4.39
N MET A 252 -6.31 -21.26 4.25
CA MET A 252 -7.24 -21.44 3.13
C MET A 252 -6.57 -21.18 1.76
N LEU A 253 -5.72 -20.15 1.70
CA LEU A 253 -4.99 -19.78 0.47
C LEU A 253 -3.95 -20.84 0.10
N VAL A 254 -3.15 -21.32 1.05
CA VAL A 254 -2.10 -22.33 0.80
C VAL A 254 -2.70 -23.65 0.30
N GLU A 255 -3.91 -24.02 0.74
CA GLU A 255 -4.61 -25.20 0.24
C GLU A 255 -4.98 -25.09 -1.25
N LYS A 256 -5.27 -23.89 -1.74
CA LYS A 256 -5.67 -23.60 -3.14
C LYS A 256 -4.55 -23.12 -4.04
N LEU A 257 -3.57 -22.47 -3.45
CA LEU A 257 -2.41 -21.85 -4.13
C LEU A 257 -1.10 -22.36 -3.50
N PRO A 258 -0.82 -23.68 -3.54
CA PRO A 258 0.27 -24.31 -2.76
C PRO A 258 1.67 -23.91 -3.22
N GLU A 259 1.84 -23.39 -4.43
CA GLU A 259 3.14 -22.99 -4.97
C GLU A 259 3.43 -21.49 -4.76
N MET A 260 2.46 -20.72 -4.21
CA MET A 260 2.58 -19.29 -4.01
C MET A 260 3.31 -18.97 -2.69
N ASP A 261 4.29 -18.08 -2.72
CA ASP A 261 4.87 -17.51 -1.50
C ASP A 261 3.87 -16.53 -0.86
N ILE A 262 3.25 -16.93 0.26
CA ILE A 262 2.23 -16.15 0.96
C ILE A 262 2.75 -15.73 2.32
N ARG A 263 2.92 -14.41 2.51
CA ARG A 263 3.42 -13.78 3.73
C ARG A 263 2.30 -13.03 4.46
N ILE A 264 2.48 -12.81 5.77
CA ILE A 264 1.54 -12.04 6.59
C ILE A 264 2.27 -10.84 7.15
N TYR A 265 1.67 -9.64 6.99
CA TYR A 265 2.21 -8.40 7.53
C TYR A 265 1.11 -7.54 8.15
N PRO A 266 1.43 -6.69 9.14
CA PRO A 266 0.47 -5.74 9.68
C PRO A 266 0.23 -4.59 8.70
N VAL A 267 -0.95 -4.01 8.77
CA VAL A 267 -1.27 -2.71 8.14
C VAL A 267 -0.67 -1.60 9.01
N GLY A 268 0.04 -0.67 8.40
CA GLY A 268 0.64 0.48 9.06
C GLY A 268 -0.39 1.51 9.54
N PRO A 269 0.02 2.48 10.38
CA PRO A 269 -0.90 3.42 11.01
C PRO A 269 -1.57 4.40 10.03
N VAL A 270 -0.89 4.80 8.94
CA VAL A 270 -1.49 5.71 7.95
C VAL A 270 -2.66 5.02 7.25
N ILE A 271 -2.44 3.84 6.70
CA ILE A 271 -3.48 3.04 6.05
C ILE A 271 -4.53 2.58 7.07
N GLY A 272 -4.08 2.16 8.26
CA GLY A 272 -4.93 1.71 9.37
C GLY A 272 -5.90 2.77 9.89
N THR A 273 -5.52 4.06 9.84
CA THR A 273 -6.40 5.19 10.17
C THR A 273 -7.69 5.18 9.34
N HIS A 274 -7.57 4.78 8.08
CA HIS A 274 -8.69 4.75 7.13
C HIS A 274 -9.36 3.37 7.06
N ALA A 275 -8.61 2.28 7.18
CA ALA A 275 -9.15 0.93 7.09
C ALA A 275 -9.79 0.46 8.40
N GLY A 276 -9.26 0.90 9.54
CA GLY A 276 -9.72 0.53 10.88
C GLY A 276 -9.23 -0.85 11.37
N PRO A 277 -9.31 -1.09 12.69
CA PRO A 277 -8.97 -2.37 13.28
C PRO A 277 -9.87 -3.49 12.74
N GLY A 278 -9.35 -4.71 12.66
CA GLY A 278 -10.06 -5.88 12.14
C GLY A 278 -10.03 -5.99 10.59
N THR A 279 -9.43 -5.05 9.88
CA THR A 279 -9.23 -5.17 8.42
C THR A 279 -8.37 -6.38 8.09
N ILE A 280 -8.75 -7.11 7.05
CA ILE A 280 -7.98 -8.19 6.46
C ILE A 280 -8.02 -8.09 4.93
N ALA A 281 -6.88 -8.25 4.31
CA ALA A 281 -6.71 -8.21 2.86
C ALA A 281 -5.85 -9.37 2.38
N PHE A 282 -6.07 -9.79 1.14
CA PHE A 282 -5.07 -10.54 0.38
C PHE A 282 -4.70 -9.76 -0.88
N CYS A 283 -3.41 -9.56 -1.04
CA CYS A 283 -2.81 -8.75 -2.09
C CYS A 283 -1.84 -9.62 -2.90
N PHE A 284 -1.84 -9.46 -4.23
CA PHE A 284 -1.02 -10.29 -5.11
C PHE A 284 -0.82 -9.63 -6.48
N LEU A 285 0.19 -10.09 -7.22
CA LEU A 285 0.37 -9.76 -8.63
C LEU A 285 -0.34 -10.83 -9.49
N GLY A 286 -1.33 -10.42 -10.26
CA GLY A 286 -2.17 -11.33 -11.02
C GLY A 286 -2.50 -10.84 -12.42
N LYS A 287 -3.72 -11.15 -12.87
CA LYS A 287 -4.31 -10.57 -14.08
C LYS A 287 -4.52 -9.07 -13.89
N LYS A 288 -4.71 -8.33 -14.97
CA LYS A 288 -5.09 -6.92 -14.88
C LYS A 288 -6.44 -6.79 -14.18
N ARG A 289 -6.60 -5.75 -13.32
CA ARG A 289 -7.89 -5.40 -12.70
C ARG A 289 -8.96 -5.21 -13.77
N GLU A 290 -10.22 -5.54 -13.45
CA GLU A 290 -11.36 -5.42 -14.37
C GLU A 290 -12.35 -4.33 -13.93
N ILE A 291 -12.21 -3.79 -12.73
CA ILE A 291 -13.10 -2.79 -12.10
C ILE A 291 -12.42 -1.43 -12.11
#